data_383aaa683daefc3474e928460c3cb651
#
_entry.id   383aaa683daefc3474e928460c3cb651
#
_cell.length_a   1.000
_cell.length_b   1.000
_cell.length_c   1.000
_cell.angle_alpha   90.00
_cell.angle_beta   90.00
_cell.angle_gamma   90.00
#
_symmetry.space_group_name_H-M   'P 1'
#
loop_
_entity.id
_entity.type
_entity.pdbx_description
1 polymer ?
#
loop_
_entity_poly.entity_id
_entity_poly.type
_entity_poly.pdbx_seq_one_letter_code
_entity_poly.pdbx_strand_id
1 'polypeptide(L)'
;FIFDILCTVVWLVLAIRYARKGFLAGVVQLTGNLISLFGARQFSGWAAGQMFERFFAGSFRDQIAASISAYGAVSLSGIAARYAGFLPESFRASIVEACERSISAVLNDNAVLLADVIVQKVLAPLLTPVISLVLFFVAFALLRMLVSLLVTVLGLVNKLPVIGTVNRGLGYTVGALASLVDIYLVLCVVWAIIVITGGNLTVLNDTVMSSSLYYKA
;
A
#
# COMPACT_ATOMS: atom_id res chain seq x y z
N PHE A 1 20.01 8.74 10.89
CA PHE A 1 21.29 8.00 10.86
C PHE A 1 21.13 6.51 11.20
N ILE A 2 20.46 6.15 12.31
CA ILE A 2 20.23 4.74 12.69
C ILE A 2 19.38 4.04 11.62
N PHE A 3 18.36 4.71 11.13
CA PHE A 3 17.48 4.17 10.08
C PHE A 3 18.25 3.92 8.77
N ASP A 4 19.13 4.85 8.38
CA ASP A 4 19.95 4.70 7.16
C ASP A 4 20.93 3.53 7.28
N ILE A 5 21.56 3.36 8.45
CA ILE A 5 22.43 2.22 8.73
C ILE A 5 21.63 0.91 8.62
N LEU A 6 20.45 0.86 9.22
CA LEU A 6 19.59 -0.33 9.16
C LEU A 6 19.21 -0.66 7.71
N CYS A 7 18.74 0.31 6.93
CA CYS A 7 18.40 0.14 5.51
C CYS A 7 19.62 -0.34 4.71
N THR A 8 20.79 0.25 4.93
CA THR A 8 22.02 -0.13 4.24
C THR A 8 22.44 -1.57 4.57
N VAL A 9 22.36 -1.96 5.86
CA VAL A 9 22.67 -3.33 6.29
C VAL A 9 21.68 -4.32 5.67
N VAL A 10 20.39 -4.02 5.68
CA VAL A 10 19.36 -4.88 5.07
C VAL A 10 19.60 -4.99 3.56
N TRP A 11 19.90 -3.87 2.90
CA TRP A 11 20.23 -3.87 1.46
C TRP A 11 21.43 -4.77 1.15
N LEU A 12 22.53 -4.64 1.88
CA LEU A 12 23.75 -5.45 1.69
C LEU A 12 23.45 -6.94 1.90
N VAL A 13 22.72 -7.30 2.96
CA VAL A 13 22.34 -8.68 3.24
C VAL A 13 21.50 -9.26 2.11
N LEU A 14 20.53 -8.52 1.61
CA LEU A 14 19.69 -8.93 0.49
C LEU A 14 20.48 -9.04 -0.81
N ALA A 15 21.36 -8.07 -1.11
CA ALA A 15 22.22 -8.07 -2.29
C ALA A 15 23.14 -9.31 -2.33
N ILE A 16 23.80 -9.62 -1.19
CA ILE A 16 24.62 -10.81 -1.06
C ILE A 16 23.79 -12.09 -1.23
N ARG A 17 22.60 -12.12 -0.62
CA ARG A 17 21.70 -13.28 -0.71
C ARG A 17 21.24 -13.54 -2.15
N TYR A 18 20.92 -12.49 -2.90
CA TYR A 18 20.54 -12.60 -4.31
C TYR A 18 21.73 -12.94 -5.21
N ALA A 19 22.91 -12.34 -4.98
CA ALA A 19 24.12 -12.64 -5.70
C ALA A 19 24.50 -14.14 -5.65
N ARG A 20 24.32 -14.76 -4.49
CA ARG A 20 24.57 -16.20 -4.31
C ARG A 20 23.67 -17.12 -5.15
N LYS A 21 22.51 -16.61 -5.60
CA LYS A 21 21.58 -17.37 -6.47
C LYS A 21 22.04 -17.40 -7.94
N GLY A 22 22.96 -16.52 -8.33
CA GLY A 22 23.48 -16.37 -9.68
C GLY A 22 22.69 -15.40 -10.56
N PHE A 23 23.27 -15.04 -11.70
CA PHE A 23 22.77 -14.03 -12.62
C PHE A 23 21.35 -14.34 -13.13
N LEU A 24 21.13 -15.54 -13.65
CA LEU A 24 19.84 -15.91 -14.23
C LEU A 24 18.69 -15.83 -13.19
N ALA A 25 18.95 -16.40 -12.01
CA ALA A 25 17.99 -16.34 -10.91
C ALA A 25 17.78 -14.90 -10.41
N GLY A 26 18.85 -14.08 -10.43
CA GLY A 26 18.77 -12.65 -10.11
C GLY A 26 17.92 -11.86 -11.09
N VAL A 27 18.07 -12.09 -12.41
CA VAL A 27 17.23 -11.45 -13.45
C VAL A 27 15.77 -11.83 -13.28
N VAL A 28 15.47 -13.12 -13.08
CA VAL A 28 14.10 -13.57 -12.84
C VAL A 28 13.53 -12.97 -11.56
N GLN A 29 14.34 -12.84 -10.51
CA GLN A 29 13.92 -12.20 -9.25
C GLN A 29 13.62 -10.72 -9.46
N LEU A 30 14.51 -9.97 -10.13
CA LEU A 30 14.32 -8.55 -10.40
C LEU A 30 13.06 -8.31 -11.25
N THR A 31 12.95 -9.00 -12.39
CA THR A 31 11.80 -8.87 -13.29
C THR A 31 10.51 -9.30 -12.59
N GLY A 32 10.55 -10.41 -11.84
CA GLY A 32 9.43 -10.90 -11.08
C GLY A 32 8.99 -9.93 -9.97
N ASN A 33 9.92 -9.28 -9.28
CA ASN A 33 9.59 -8.26 -8.29
C ASN A 33 8.89 -7.05 -8.93
N LEU A 34 9.37 -6.59 -10.10
CA LEU A 34 8.73 -5.50 -10.84
C LEU A 34 7.32 -5.89 -11.33
N ILE A 35 7.19 -7.07 -11.92
CA ILE A 35 5.87 -7.59 -12.36
C ILE A 35 4.93 -7.72 -11.16
N SER A 36 5.42 -8.21 -10.03
CA SER A 36 4.63 -8.33 -8.80
C SER A 36 4.17 -6.96 -8.28
N LEU A 37 5.03 -5.94 -8.36
CA LEU A 37 4.71 -4.58 -7.95
C LEU A 37 3.58 -3.98 -8.81
N PHE A 38 3.74 -4.03 -10.14
CA PHE A 38 2.74 -3.50 -11.06
C PHE A 38 1.43 -4.31 -11.01
N GLY A 39 1.53 -5.64 -10.98
CA GLY A 39 0.38 -6.53 -10.88
C GLY A 39 -0.41 -6.32 -9.58
N ALA A 40 0.28 -6.20 -8.45
CA ALA A 40 -0.35 -5.93 -7.16
C ALA A 40 -1.05 -4.56 -7.15
N ARG A 41 -0.40 -3.52 -7.72
CA ARG A 41 -1.01 -2.18 -7.82
C ARG A 41 -2.29 -2.20 -8.65
N GLN A 42 -2.24 -2.82 -9.81
CA GLN A 42 -3.42 -2.87 -10.71
C GLN A 42 -4.55 -3.67 -10.08
N PHE A 43 -4.21 -4.83 -9.51
CA PHE A 43 -5.19 -5.69 -8.84
C PHE A 43 -5.81 -5.00 -7.63
N SER A 44 -5.02 -4.38 -6.76
CA SER A 44 -5.51 -3.75 -5.53
C SER A 44 -6.45 -2.57 -5.82
N GLY A 45 -6.13 -1.75 -6.84
CA GLY A 45 -6.99 -0.63 -7.24
C GLY A 45 -8.37 -1.09 -7.73
N TRP A 46 -8.39 -2.12 -8.57
CA TRP A 46 -9.65 -2.70 -9.05
C TRP A 46 -10.40 -3.42 -7.91
N ALA A 47 -9.74 -4.27 -7.16
CA ALA A 47 -10.37 -5.08 -6.13
C ALA A 47 -10.89 -4.26 -4.94
N ALA A 48 -10.23 -3.16 -4.58
CA ALA A 48 -10.63 -2.31 -3.47
C ALA A 48 -12.02 -1.70 -3.66
N GLY A 49 -12.30 -1.17 -4.86
CA GLY A 49 -13.61 -0.64 -5.19
C GLY A 49 -14.71 -1.71 -5.10
N GLN A 50 -14.46 -2.88 -5.70
CA GLN A 50 -15.40 -4.00 -5.63
C GLN A 50 -15.63 -4.48 -4.19
N MET A 51 -14.58 -4.53 -3.40
CA MET A 51 -14.64 -4.95 -2.01
C MET A 51 -15.41 -3.94 -1.15
N PHE A 52 -15.17 -2.64 -1.36
CA PHE A 52 -15.94 -1.59 -0.69
C PHE A 52 -17.43 -1.71 -1.00
N GLU A 53 -17.80 -1.79 -2.29
CA GLU A 53 -19.19 -1.87 -2.71
C GLU A 53 -19.91 -3.12 -2.18
N ARG A 54 -19.25 -4.29 -2.25
CA ARG A 54 -19.88 -5.56 -1.84
C ARG A 54 -20.05 -5.73 -0.34
N PHE A 55 -19.07 -5.28 0.45
CA PHE A 55 -18.99 -5.62 1.88
C PHE A 55 -19.31 -4.45 2.79
N PHE A 56 -19.08 -3.20 2.34
CA PHE A 56 -19.16 -2.04 3.21
C PHE A 56 -20.27 -1.07 2.82
N ALA A 57 -20.44 -0.77 1.54
CA ALA A 57 -21.33 0.28 1.08
C ALA A 57 -22.79 0.09 1.53
N GLY A 58 -23.34 -1.12 1.44
CA GLY A 58 -24.71 -1.43 1.88
C GLY A 58 -24.92 -1.14 3.36
N SER A 59 -24.05 -1.69 4.21
CA SER A 59 -24.11 -1.49 5.66
C SER A 59 -24.01 -0.02 6.07
N PHE A 60 -23.14 0.74 5.38
CA PHE A 60 -23.02 2.18 5.66
C PHE A 60 -24.23 2.97 5.20
N ARG A 61 -24.80 2.65 4.03
CA ARG A 61 -26.05 3.27 3.55
C ARG A 61 -27.18 3.11 4.58
N ASP A 62 -27.38 1.89 5.04
CA ASP A 62 -28.47 1.58 6.00
C ASP A 62 -28.28 2.32 7.32
N GLN A 63 -27.07 2.34 7.86
CA GLN A 63 -26.77 3.04 9.12
C GLN A 63 -26.92 4.57 9.00
N ILE A 64 -26.45 5.15 7.89
CA ILE A 64 -26.54 6.59 7.65
C ILE A 64 -28.00 6.98 7.40
N ALA A 65 -28.74 6.23 6.59
CA ALA A 65 -30.15 6.48 6.32
C ALA A 65 -30.97 6.41 7.61
N ALA A 66 -30.73 5.42 8.47
CA ALA A 66 -31.36 5.33 9.80
C ALA A 66 -31.02 6.53 10.69
N SER A 67 -29.76 6.99 10.66
CA SER A 67 -29.35 8.17 11.45
C SER A 67 -29.99 9.46 10.94
N ILE A 68 -30.11 9.65 9.64
CA ILE A 68 -30.80 10.81 9.03
C ILE A 68 -32.27 10.80 9.40
N SER A 69 -32.93 9.64 9.32
CA SER A 69 -34.35 9.50 9.65
C SER A 69 -34.63 9.75 11.14
N ALA A 70 -33.68 9.40 12.02
CA ALA A 70 -33.86 9.57 13.47
C ALA A 70 -33.58 11.00 13.96
N TYR A 71 -32.62 11.69 13.38
CA TYR A 71 -32.08 12.97 13.91
C TYR A 71 -32.23 14.17 12.97
N GLY A 72 -32.72 13.98 11.75
CA GLY A 72 -33.03 15.05 10.79
C GLY A 72 -31.84 15.81 10.19
N ALA A 73 -30.66 15.65 10.73
CA ALA A 73 -29.42 16.24 10.18
C ALA A 73 -28.20 15.40 10.54
N VAL A 74 -27.29 15.20 9.60
CA VAL A 74 -26.02 14.48 9.82
C VAL A 74 -24.87 15.37 9.39
N SER A 75 -23.91 15.56 10.29
CA SER A 75 -22.65 16.24 9.99
C SER A 75 -21.72 15.31 9.22
N LEU A 76 -21.26 15.72 8.04
CA LEU A 76 -20.31 14.96 7.23
C LEU A 76 -18.99 14.72 7.96
N SER A 77 -18.53 15.73 8.71
CA SER A 77 -17.34 15.60 9.56
C SER A 77 -17.53 14.56 10.66
N GLY A 78 -18.73 14.50 11.26
CA GLY A 78 -19.09 13.49 12.24
C GLY A 78 -19.11 12.06 11.66
N ILE A 79 -19.65 11.89 10.45
CA ILE A 79 -19.59 10.60 9.73
C ILE A 79 -18.15 10.20 9.44
N ALA A 80 -17.36 11.10 8.86
CA ALA A 80 -15.97 10.84 8.57
C ALA A 80 -15.17 10.50 9.84
N ALA A 81 -15.40 11.18 10.94
CA ALA A 81 -14.79 10.88 12.23
C ALA A 81 -15.20 9.52 12.78
N ARG A 82 -16.47 9.14 12.64
CA ARG A 82 -17.00 7.87 13.16
C ARG A 82 -16.49 6.65 12.39
N TYR A 83 -16.46 6.72 11.06
CA TYR A 83 -16.17 5.56 10.22
C TYR A 83 -14.73 5.53 9.67
N ALA A 84 -14.06 6.67 9.68
CA ALA A 84 -12.67 6.82 9.22
C ALA A 84 -11.78 7.53 10.25
N GLY A 85 -12.11 7.44 11.53
CA GLY A 85 -11.42 8.11 12.64
C GLY A 85 -9.95 7.69 12.81
N PHE A 86 -9.57 6.55 12.26
CA PHE A 86 -8.19 6.06 12.24
C PHE A 86 -7.31 6.81 11.22
N LEU A 87 -7.90 7.55 10.29
CA LEU A 87 -7.15 8.37 9.32
C LEU A 87 -6.81 9.74 9.89
N PRO A 88 -5.70 10.37 9.46
CA PRO A 88 -5.32 11.73 9.85
C PRO A 88 -6.44 12.73 9.57
N GLU A 89 -6.61 13.70 10.48
CA GLU A 89 -7.68 14.69 10.37
C GLU A 89 -7.56 15.55 9.12
N SER A 90 -6.35 15.92 8.72
CA SER A 90 -6.07 16.67 7.48
C SER A 90 -6.59 15.95 6.24
N PHE A 91 -6.43 14.63 6.18
CA PHE A 91 -6.91 13.82 5.05
C PHE A 91 -8.45 13.73 5.05
N ARG A 92 -9.06 13.52 6.23
CA ARG A 92 -10.53 13.50 6.38
C ARG A 92 -11.15 14.85 6.03
N ALA A 93 -10.58 15.94 6.55
CA ALA A 93 -11.06 17.30 6.33
C ALA A 93 -11.04 17.66 4.84
N SER A 94 -9.96 17.35 4.12
CA SER A 94 -9.85 17.63 2.68
C SER A 94 -10.95 16.95 1.86
N ILE A 95 -11.30 15.71 2.19
CA ILE A 95 -12.36 14.98 1.49
C ILE A 95 -13.74 15.51 1.88
N VAL A 96 -14.00 15.81 3.15
CA VAL A 96 -15.26 16.39 3.61
C VAL A 96 -15.49 17.73 2.93
N GLU A 97 -14.49 18.62 2.89
CA GLU A 97 -14.59 19.92 2.23
C GLU A 97 -14.87 19.79 0.73
N ALA A 98 -14.21 18.86 0.03
CA ALA A 98 -14.46 18.60 -1.38
C ALA A 98 -15.90 18.09 -1.62
N CYS A 99 -16.46 17.35 -0.68
CA CYS A 99 -17.79 16.76 -0.77
C CYS A 99 -18.92 17.71 -0.36
N GLU A 100 -18.69 18.61 0.60
CA GLU A 100 -19.70 19.60 1.04
C GLU A 100 -20.21 20.44 -0.14
N ARG A 101 -19.33 20.84 -1.04
CA ARG A 101 -19.68 21.57 -2.27
C ARG A 101 -20.54 20.76 -3.24
N SER A 102 -20.40 19.44 -3.24
CA SER A 102 -21.16 18.54 -4.12
C SER A 102 -22.51 18.14 -3.51
N ILE A 103 -22.61 18.08 -2.19
CA ILE A 103 -23.79 17.63 -1.44
C ILE A 103 -24.79 18.78 -1.25
N SER A 104 -24.33 20.02 -1.13
CA SER A 104 -25.22 21.20 -1.06
C SER A 104 -26.17 21.32 -2.28
N ALA A 105 -25.80 20.70 -3.40
CA ALA A 105 -26.63 20.63 -4.60
C ALA A 105 -27.72 19.53 -4.58
N VAL A 106 -27.67 18.59 -3.61
CA VAL A 106 -28.50 17.36 -3.57
C VAL A 106 -29.45 17.35 -2.35
N LEU A 107 -29.52 18.43 -1.58
CA LEU A 107 -30.37 18.55 -0.40
C LEU A 107 -31.87 18.54 -0.75
N ASN A 108 -32.40 17.43 -1.29
CA ASN A 108 -33.82 17.20 -1.46
C ASN A 108 -34.22 15.87 -0.82
N ASP A 109 -35.06 15.99 0.20
CA ASP A 109 -36.15 15.17 0.78
C ASP A 109 -36.01 13.62 0.89
N ASN A 110 -34.98 12.96 0.41
CA ASN A 110 -34.87 11.49 0.49
C ASN A 110 -33.65 11.03 1.25
N ALA A 111 -33.82 10.58 2.50
CA ALA A 111 -32.77 10.11 3.38
C ALA A 111 -31.90 9.00 2.76
N VAL A 112 -32.52 8.15 1.94
CA VAL A 112 -31.81 7.03 1.27
C VAL A 112 -30.89 7.55 0.16
N LEU A 113 -31.34 8.51 -0.65
CA LEU A 113 -30.51 9.13 -1.69
C LEU A 113 -29.36 9.92 -1.07
N LEU A 114 -29.63 10.64 0.02
CA LEU A 114 -28.58 11.37 0.74
C LEU A 114 -27.56 10.43 1.36
N ALA A 115 -27.98 9.31 1.95
CA ALA A 115 -27.09 8.29 2.47
C ALA A 115 -26.20 7.68 1.37
N ASP A 116 -26.73 7.39 0.20
CA ASP A 116 -25.96 6.89 -0.94
C ASP A 116 -24.90 7.89 -1.40
N VAL A 117 -25.27 9.16 -1.55
CA VAL A 117 -24.32 10.22 -1.92
C VAL A 117 -23.21 10.36 -0.87
N ILE A 118 -23.53 10.31 0.41
CA ILE A 118 -22.53 10.36 1.49
C ILE A 118 -21.58 9.16 1.42
N VAL A 119 -22.11 7.95 1.22
CA VAL A 119 -21.28 6.74 1.11
C VAL A 119 -20.33 6.84 -0.09
N GLN A 120 -20.85 7.27 -1.25
CA GLN A 120 -20.05 7.33 -2.48
C GLN A 120 -19.06 8.52 -2.50
N LYS A 121 -19.42 9.65 -1.95
CA LYS A 121 -18.62 10.88 -2.04
C LYS A 121 -17.72 11.12 -0.83
N VAL A 122 -18.05 10.54 0.34
CA VAL A 122 -17.26 10.70 1.57
C VAL A 122 -16.57 9.40 1.96
N LEU A 123 -17.34 8.33 2.19
CA LEU A 123 -16.78 7.10 2.74
C LEU A 123 -15.96 6.30 1.71
N ALA A 124 -16.40 6.21 0.47
CA ALA A 124 -15.66 5.51 -0.57
C ALA A 124 -14.25 6.12 -0.81
N PRO A 125 -14.11 7.45 -1.01
CA PRO A 125 -12.77 8.06 -1.15
C PRO A 125 -11.89 7.95 0.08
N LEU A 126 -12.47 7.84 1.29
CA LEU A 126 -11.71 7.66 2.53
C LEU A 126 -11.25 6.21 2.73
N LEU A 127 -12.13 5.25 2.49
CA LEU A 127 -11.88 3.85 2.85
C LEU A 127 -11.26 3.04 1.70
N THR A 128 -11.63 3.32 0.44
CA THR A 128 -11.09 2.58 -0.70
C THR A 128 -9.55 2.62 -0.80
N PRO A 129 -8.87 3.75 -0.58
CA PRO A 129 -7.41 3.79 -0.58
C PRO A 129 -6.79 2.90 0.50
N VAL A 130 -7.40 2.84 1.68
CA VAL A 130 -6.92 2.00 2.79
C VAL A 130 -7.11 0.51 2.46
N ILE A 131 -8.27 0.15 1.93
CA ILE A 131 -8.54 -1.22 1.45
C ILE A 131 -7.55 -1.58 0.34
N SER A 132 -7.33 -0.65 -0.62
CA SER A 132 -6.37 -0.85 -1.71
C SER A 132 -4.95 -1.07 -1.19
N LEU A 133 -4.53 -0.33 -0.17
CA LEU A 133 -3.21 -0.49 0.45
C LEU A 133 -3.05 -1.90 1.05
N VAL A 134 -4.03 -2.37 1.81
CA VAL A 134 -4.01 -3.72 2.40
C VAL A 134 -3.97 -4.78 1.29
N LEU A 135 -4.84 -4.66 0.30
CA LEU A 135 -4.91 -5.60 -0.83
C LEU A 135 -3.62 -5.58 -1.65
N PHE A 136 -2.97 -4.42 -1.79
CA PHE A 136 -1.68 -4.30 -2.46
C PHE A 136 -0.62 -5.17 -1.77
N PHE A 137 -0.47 -5.07 -0.46
CA PHE A 137 0.53 -5.87 0.26
C PHE A 137 0.21 -7.36 0.22
N VAL A 138 -1.04 -7.74 0.33
CA VAL A 138 -1.47 -9.15 0.22
C VAL A 138 -1.17 -9.69 -1.19
N ALA A 139 -1.60 -8.99 -2.23
CA ALA A 139 -1.37 -9.40 -3.61
C ALA A 139 0.12 -9.44 -3.95
N PHE A 140 0.88 -8.41 -3.51
CA PHE A 140 2.32 -8.38 -3.70
C PHE A 140 3.03 -9.55 -3.01
N ALA A 141 2.67 -9.87 -1.76
CA ALA A 141 3.25 -11.00 -1.04
C ALA A 141 2.98 -12.34 -1.76
N LEU A 142 1.76 -12.53 -2.26
CA LEU A 142 1.37 -13.74 -3.01
C LEU A 142 2.13 -13.84 -4.34
N LEU A 143 2.18 -12.77 -5.13
CA LEU A 143 2.92 -12.75 -6.39
C LEU A 143 4.42 -12.97 -6.18
N ARG A 144 4.98 -12.34 -5.16
CA ARG A 144 6.38 -12.53 -4.78
C ARG A 144 6.69 -13.95 -4.32
N MET A 145 5.76 -14.60 -3.63
CA MET A 145 5.89 -16.02 -3.27
C MET A 145 5.98 -16.90 -4.52
N LEU A 146 5.15 -16.66 -5.54
CA LEU A 146 5.22 -17.35 -6.83
C LEU A 146 6.56 -17.13 -7.53
N VAL A 147 7.05 -15.88 -7.58
CA VAL A 147 8.37 -15.55 -8.14
C VAL A 147 9.49 -16.28 -7.38
N SER A 148 9.41 -16.32 -6.06
CA SER A 148 10.40 -17.01 -5.21
C SER A 148 10.44 -18.52 -5.49
N LEU A 149 9.30 -19.15 -5.73
CA LEU A 149 9.22 -20.56 -6.15
C LEU A 149 9.91 -20.78 -7.49
N LEU A 150 9.64 -19.93 -8.49
CA LEU A 150 10.31 -19.99 -9.80
C LEU A 150 11.83 -19.84 -9.68
N VAL A 151 12.28 -18.85 -8.90
CA VAL A 151 13.72 -18.63 -8.65
C VAL A 151 14.37 -19.84 -7.96
N THR A 152 13.66 -20.51 -7.06
CA THR A 152 14.16 -21.70 -6.37
C THR A 152 14.35 -22.86 -7.37
N VAL A 153 13.40 -23.06 -8.26
CA VAL A 153 13.50 -24.09 -9.31
C VAL A 153 14.69 -23.78 -10.26
N LEU A 154 14.85 -22.52 -10.67
CA LEU A 154 15.98 -22.09 -11.51
C LEU A 154 17.32 -22.21 -10.79
N GLY A 155 17.36 -22.05 -9.48
CA GLY A 155 18.57 -22.22 -8.65
C GLY A 155 19.11 -23.65 -8.67
N LEU A 156 18.27 -24.65 -8.96
CA LEU A 156 18.71 -26.05 -9.14
C LEU A 156 19.55 -26.24 -10.41
N VAL A 157 19.27 -25.45 -11.46
CA VAL A 157 20.02 -25.47 -12.73
C VAL A 157 21.43 -24.87 -12.56
N ASN A 158 21.64 -24.00 -11.58
CA ASN A 158 22.90 -23.31 -11.30
C ASN A 158 24.02 -24.23 -10.70
N LYS A 159 23.74 -25.49 -10.47
CA LYS A 159 24.71 -26.48 -9.97
C LYS A 159 25.65 -27.04 -11.05
N LEU A 160 25.50 -26.60 -12.32
CA LEU A 160 26.37 -26.99 -13.41
C LEU A 160 27.73 -26.25 -13.32
N PRO A 161 28.87 -26.96 -13.31
CA PRO A 161 30.16 -26.39 -12.88
C PRO A 161 30.79 -25.38 -13.83
N VAL A 162 30.43 -25.35 -15.12
CA VAL A 162 31.08 -24.53 -16.16
C VAL A 162 30.58 -23.07 -16.19
N ILE A 163 29.39 -22.80 -15.72
CA ILE A 163 28.72 -21.48 -15.81
C ILE A 163 28.88 -20.66 -14.50
N GLY A 164 29.46 -21.27 -13.45
CA GLY A 164 29.36 -20.77 -12.08
C GLY A 164 30.04 -19.43 -11.79
N THR A 165 31.23 -19.15 -12.36
CA THR A 165 32.01 -17.98 -11.93
C THR A 165 31.53 -16.68 -12.57
N VAL A 166 31.29 -16.68 -13.88
CA VAL A 166 30.70 -15.52 -14.59
C VAL A 166 29.28 -15.24 -14.11
N ASN A 167 28.51 -16.28 -13.91
CA ASN A 167 27.14 -16.19 -13.40
C ASN A 167 27.09 -15.61 -11.98
N ARG A 168 28.07 -15.90 -11.12
CA ARG A 168 28.16 -15.28 -9.78
C ARG A 168 28.57 -13.82 -9.85
N GLY A 169 29.55 -13.46 -10.68
CA GLY A 169 30.01 -12.08 -10.85
C GLY A 169 28.91 -11.16 -11.31
N LEU A 170 28.20 -11.51 -12.38
CA LEU A 170 27.03 -10.78 -12.88
C LEU A 170 25.85 -10.83 -11.89
N GLY A 171 25.74 -11.88 -11.09
CA GLY A 171 24.74 -12.04 -10.05
C GLY A 171 24.82 -10.96 -8.97
N TYR A 172 26.00 -10.41 -8.66
CA TYR A 172 26.14 -9.31 -7.70
C TYR A 172 25.46 -8.02 -8.19
N THR A 173 25.65 -7.66 -9.44
CA THR A 173 25.05 -6.44 -10.01
C THR A 173 23.53 -6.53 -10.04
N VAL A 174 22.99 -7.65 -10.56
CA VAL A 174 21.54 -7.85 -10.61
C VAL A 174 20.96 -8.04 -9.21
N GLY A 175 21.68 -8.70 -8.31
CA GLY A 175 21.29 -8.86 -6.91
C GLY A 175 21.21 -7.52 -6.18
N ALA A 176 22.15 -6.62 -6.41
CA ALA A 176 22.13 -5.26 -5.86
C ALA A 176 20.90 -4.47 -6.36
N LEU A 177 20.59 -4.55 -7.67
CA LEU A 177 19.40 -3.89 -8.24
C LEU A 177 18.10 -4.49 -7.71
N ALA A 178 18.00 -5.82 -7.60
CA ALA A 178 16.81 -6.49 -7.06
C ALA A 178 16.57 -6.10 -5.59
N SER A 179 17.64 -5.98 -4.80
CA SER A 179 17.54 -5.57 -3.40
C SER A 179 17.15 -4.10 -3.22
N LEU A 180 17.45 -3.21 -4.19
CA LEU A 180 16.95 -1.83 -4.17
C LEU A 180 15.41 -1.78 -4.29
N VAL A 181 14.83 -2.63 -5.14
CA VAL A 181 13.37 -2.73 -5.25
C VAL A 181 12.75 -3.18 -3.92
N ASP A 182 13.40 -4.13 -3.24
CA ASP A 182 12.93 -4.61 -1.93
C ASP A 182 13.01 -3.51 -0.85
N ILE A 183 14.10 -2.75 -0.82
CA ILE A 183 14.23 -1.61 0.11
C ILE A 183 13.18 -0.54 -0.19
N TYR A 184 12.97 -0.21 -1.46
CA TYR A 184 11.92 0.73 -1.84
C TYR A 184 10.53 0.31 -1.30
N LEU A 185 10.21 -0.98 -1.40
CA LEU A 185 8.96 -1.51 -0.84
C LEU A 185 8.90 -1.41 0.68
N VAL A 186 10.00 -1.69 1.38
CA VAL A 186 10.08 -1.50 2.84
C VAL A 186 9.84 -0.03 3.18
N LEU A 187 10.43 0.91 2.43
CA LEU A 187 10.21 2.35 2.62
C LEU A 187 8.74 2.73 2.38
N CYS A 188 8.09 2.17 1.36
CA CYS A 188 6.65 2.37 1.12
C CYS A 188 5.80 1.88 2.30
N VAL A 189 6.13 0.72 2.91
CA VAL A 189 5.45 0.22 4.11
C VAL A 189 5.65 1.17 5.29
N VAL A 190 6.88 1.60 5.53
CA VAL A 190 7.22 2.54 6.60
C VAL A 190 6.46 3.85 6.41
N TRP A 191 6.45 4.39 5.20
CA TRP A 191 5.70 5.60 4.88
C TRP A 191 4.19 5.42 5.10
N ALA A 192 3.62 4.30 4.66
CA ALA A 192 2.20 3.98 4.88
C ALA A 192 1.86 3.93 6.39
N ILE A 193 2.73 3.33 7.21
CA ILE A 193 2.55 3.29 8.66
C ILE A 193 2.58 4.71 9.25
N ILE A 194 3.53 5.56 8.83
CA ILE A 194 3.63 6.95 9.29
C ILE A 194 2.34 7.71 8.96
N VAL A 195 1.84 7.59 7.72
CA VAL A 195 0.60 8.26 7.28
C VAL A 195 -0.60 7.79 8.10
N ILE A 196 -0.76 6.48 8.30
CA ILE A 196 -1.90 5.90 9.04
C ILE A 196 -1.85 6.28 10.53
N THR A 197 -0.65 6.34 11.13
CA THR A 197 -0.47 6.68 12.56
C THR A 197 -0.39 8.18 12.81
N GLY A 198 -0.47 9.01 11.76
CA GLY A 198 -0.35 10.47 11.87
C GLY A 198 1.01 10.94 12.38
N GLY A 199 2.07 10.14 12.21
CA GLY A 199 3.42 10.47 12.67
C GLY A 199 3.64 10.39 14.20
N ASN A 200 2.69 9.82 14.94
CA ASN A 200 2.72 9.80 16.43
C ASN A 200 3.63 8.70 17.02
N LEU A 201 4.29 7.91 16.19
CA LEU A 201 5.20 6.87 16.69
C LEU A 201 6.55 7.48 17.09
N THR A 202 7.05 7.15 18.26
CA THR A 202 8.31 7.67 18.83
C THR A 202 9.55 7.39 17.96
N VAL A 203 9.53 6.29 17.18
CA VAL A 203 10.66 5.85 16.35
C VAL A 203 10.44 6.13 14.87
N LEU A 204 9.18 6.17 14.42
CA LEU A 204 8.78 6.38 13.04
C LEU A 204 7.92 7.65 12.95
N ASN A 205 8.55 8.81 13.08
CA ASN A 205 7.92 10.12 12.95
C ASN A 205 8.58 10.93 11.83
N ASP A 206 7.92 11.98 11.37
CA ASP A 206 8.39 12.81 10.27
C ASP A 206 9.77 13.44 10.54
N THR A 207 10.10 13.72 11.80
CA THR A 207 11.39 14.30 12.18
C THR A 207 12.54 13.31 11.99
N VAL A 208 12.34 12.04 12.35
CA VAL A 208 13.33 10.97 12.16
C VAL A 208 13.48 10.66 10.68
N MET A 209 12.37 10.60 9.94
CA MET A 209 12.37 10.29 8.51
C MET A 209 12.95 11.42 7.66
N SER A 210 12.64 12.67 7.94
CA SER A 210 13.19 13.83 7.21
C SER A 210 14.71 13.95 7.31
N SER A 211 15.32 13.34 8.31
CA SER A 211 16.79 13.25 8.45
C SER A 211 17.41 12.08 7.68
N SER A 212 16.62 11.16 7.15
CA SER A 212 17.08 9.98 6.43
C SER A 212 17.43 10.30 4.98
N LEU A 213 18.55 9.77 4.49
CA LEU A 213 18.96 9.86 3.08
C LEU A 213 18.00 9.03 2.18
N TYR A 214 17.57 7.86 2.65
CA TYR A 214 16.68 6.98 1.91
C TYR A 214 15.25 7.53 1.77
N TYR A 215 14.83 8.40 2.67
CA TYR A 215 13.50 9.01 2.61
C TYR A 215 13.46 10.23 1.67
N LYS A 216 14.63 10.85 1.42
CA LYS A 216 14.76 12.02 0.53
C LYS A 216 15.03 11.62 -0.93
N ALA A 217 15.44 10.37 -1.18
CA ALA A 217 15.72 9.84 -2.51
C ALA A 217 14.48 9.27 -3.18
#